data_b4bbd18160b4a4d201f0a2bd73ea03e5
#
_entry.id   b4bbd18160b4a4d201f0a2bd73ea03e5
#
_cell.length_a   1.000
_cell.length_b   1.000
_cell.length_c   1.000
_cell.angle_alpha   90.00
_cell.angle_beta   90.00
_cell.angle_gamma   90.00
#
_symmetry.space_group_name_H-M   'P 1'
#
loop_
_entity.id
_entity.type
_entity.pdbx_description
1 polymer ?
#
loop_
_entity_poly.entity_id
_entity_poly.type
_entity_poly.pdbx_seq_one_letter_code
_entity_poly.pdbx_strand_id
1 'polypeptide(L)'
;VRVFDDENVFMLGGNLEPKHGAPDTQNVTSFYNIKTQKFTKGRDLNYDRWYGSIVRTAENHFIMVGGIKIKHDEVLTQDRVSHIPEILTSNEDGTLSWKILKEAESLELLGAMENEEWSYPKFFLSSDGNPFGISYNKLWVMDKKNNYRISKVGEIPLVTGSISGKIIHQNPNDKKDYQELKTLTIGAPVGDKGSAVMIAKDKILMIGGQQNGGGYAASNQSIVIDISDSFNPKIIKKESMHYPRAFADATILPTGNVFINGGTAVYRGAYDDTYFSNFTPEIYQTNDDIWKKMSKSNFRRNYHSTSLL
;
A
#
# COMPACT_ATOMS: atom_id res chain seq x y z
N VAL A 1 7.88 -4.50 6.36
CA VAL A 1 8.50 -4.24 7.67
C VAL A 1 7.43 -3.86 8.68
N ARG A 2 7.50 -4.40 9.89
CA ARG A 2 6.59 -4.08 11.02
C ARG A 2 7.34 -4.17 12.35
N VAL A 3 6.88 -3.40 13.33
CA VAL A 3 7.30 -3.58 14.72
C VAL A 3 6.74 -4.92 15.22
N PHE A 4 7.60 -5.79 15.71
CA PHE A 4 7.24 -7.09 16.24
C PHE A 4 6.96 -6.98 17.75
N ASP A 5 7.89 -6.42 18.48
CA ASP A 5 7.82 -6.11 19.91
C ASP A 5 8.65 -4.84 20.21
N ASP A 6 8.87 -4.53 21.48
CA ASP A 6 9.57 -3.33 21.94
C ASP A 6 11.05 -3.29 21.52
N GLU A 7 11.62 -4.40 21.10
CA GLU A 7 13.03 -4.51 20.74
C GLU A 7 13.27 -4.94 19.29
N ASN A 8 12.27 -5.53 18.65
CA ASN A 8 12.47 -6.18 17.35
C ASN A 8 11.59 -5.59 16.27
N VAL A 9 12.21 -5.35 15.13
CA VAL A 9 11.55 -5.02 13.86
C VAL A 9 11.53 -6.25 12.98
N PHE A 10 10.38 -6.59 12.44
CA PHE A 10 10.16 -7.77 11.62
C PHE A 10 10.15 -7.41 10.13
N MET A 11 10.95 -8.10 9.35
CA MET A 11 11.06 -7.94 7.90
C MET A 11 10.71 -9.26 7.20
N LEU A 12 9.92 -9.17 6.14
CA LEU A 12 9.36 -10.33 5.46
C LEU A 12 9.40 -10.13 3.95
N GLY A 13 9.66 -11.22 3.25
CA GLY A 13 9.65 -11.27 1.80
C GLY A 13 10.69 -10.33 1.19
N GLY A 14 10.38 -9.81 0.04
CA GLY A 14 11.23 -8.87 -0.69
C GLY A 14 11.83 -9.49 -1.95
N ASN A 15 12.69 -8.74 -2.62
CA ASN A 15 13.42 -9.20 -3.78
C ASN A 15 14.87 -9.47 -3.40
N LEU A 16 15.29 -10.72 -3.45
CA LEU A 16 16.69 -11.07 -3.40
C LEU A 16 17.16 -11.22 -4.86
N GLU A 17 17.87 -10.22 -5.36
CA GLU A 17 18.55 -10.39 -6.62
C GLU A 17 19.56 -11.54 -6.47
N PRO A 18 19.56 -12.55 -7.37
CA PRO A 18 20.48 -13.69 -7.31
C PRO A 18 21.92 -13.33 -7.70
N LYS A 19 22.33 -12.09 -7.45
CA LYS A 19 23.71 -11.66 -7.59
C LYS A 19 24.53 -12.37 -6.52
N HIS A 20 25.48 -13.21 -6.96
CA HIS A 20 26.44 -13.93 -6.11
C HIS A 20 25.94 -15.23 -5.43
N GLY A 21 25.06 -15.99 -6.08
CA GLY A 21 24.71 -17.34 -5.62
C GLY A 21 23.76 -17.38 -4.41
N ALA A 22 23.08 -16.28 -4.11
CA ALA A 22 21.98 -16.30 -3.16
C ALA A 22 20.81 -17.14 -3.70
N PRO A 23 20.10 -17.90 -2.85
CA PRO A 23 18.94 -18.65 -3.29
C PRO A 23 17.86 -17.71 -3.84
N ASP A 24 17.22 -18.11 -4.94
CA ASP A 24 16.10 -17.42 -5.58
C ASP A 24 14.80 -17.57 -4.74
N THR A 25 14.88 -17.17 -3.47
CA THR A 25 13.78 -17.28 -2.52
C THR A 25 13.38 -15.90 -2.00
N GLN A 26 12.08 -15.60 -2.08
CA GLN A 26 11.49 -14.33 -1.62
C GLN A 26 10.54 -14.56 -0.44
N ASN A 27 10.71 -15.68 0.25
CA ASN A 27 9.95 -16.09 1.42
C ASN A 27 10.71 -15.88 2.74
N VAL A 28 11.89 -15.27 2.70
CA VAL A 28 12.76 -15.07 3.86
C VAL A 28 12.15 -14.11 4.86
N THR A 29 12.29 -14.42 6.14
CA THR A 29 11.95 -13.51 7.23
C THR A 29 13.16 -13.26 8.13
N SER A 30 13.22 -12.04 8.69
CA SER A 30 14.30 -11.63 9.57
C SER A 30 13.80 -10.69 10.66
N PHE A 31 14.42 -10.76 11.81
CA PHE A 31 14.24 -9.80 12.88
C PHE A 31 15.48 -8.92 13.00
N TYR A 32 15.28 -7.62 13.14
CA TYR A 32 16.32 -6.68 13.53
C TYR A 32 16.09 -6.24 14.96
N ASN A 33 17.02 -6.56 15.85
CA ASN A 33 16.95 -6.11 17.23
C ASN A 33 17.58 -4.72 17.36
N ILE A 34 16.79 -3.73 17.80
CA ILE A 34 17.20 -2.32 17.84
C ILE A 34 18.25 -2.04 18.93
N LYS A 35 18.27 -2.83 20.03
CA LYS A 35 19.26 -2.65 21.11
C LYS A 35 20.61 -3.24 20.74
N THR A 36 20.62 -4.45 20.23
CA THR A 36 21.88 -5.14 19.86
C THR A 36 22.36 -4.79 18.47
N GLN A 37 21.52 -4.14 17.64
CA GLN A 37 21.78 -3.81 16.24
C GLN A 37 22.14 -5.03 15.37
N LYS A 38 21.55 -6.18 15.69
CA LYS A 38 21.81 -7.45 14.99
C LYS A 38 20.57 -7.98 14.29
N PHE A 39 20.82 -8.63 13.16
CA PHE A 39 19.81 -9.42 12.46
C PHE A 39 19.84 -10.85 12.94
N THR A 40 18.65 -11.43 13.09
CA THR A 40 18.45 -12.86 13.30
C THR A 40 17.47 -13.39 12.27
N LYS A 41 17.70 -14.62 11.79
CA LYS A 41 16.78 -15.26 10.85
C LYS A 41 15.49 -15.64 11.58
N GLY A 42 14.33 -15.31 10.95
CA GLY A 42 13.03 -15.79 11.36
C GLY A 42 12.64 -17.11 10.68
N ARG A 43 11.40 -17.51 10.85
CA ARG A 43 10.79 -18.64 10.13
C ARG A 43 10.34 -18.17 8.74
N ASP A 44 10.83 -18.82 7.71
CA ASP A 44 10.50 -18.50 6.33
C ASP A 44 9.00 -18.71 6.05
N LEU A 45 8.40 -17.85 5.23
CA LEU A 45 7.05 -17.99 4.69
C LEU A 45 6.93 -19.28 3.87
N ASN A 46 5.71 -19.79 3.69
CA ASN A 46 5.46 -20.92 2.79
C ASN A 46 5.49 -20.49 1.31
N TYR A 47 5.22 -19.22 1.03
CA TYR A 47 5.19 -18.66 -0.33
C TYR A 47 6.17 -17.52 -0.49
N ASP A 48 6.72 -17.37 -1.69
CA ASP A 48 7.52 -16.21 -2.08
C ASP A 48 6.62 -14.98 -2.20
N ARG A 49 7.02 -13.83 -1.60
CA ARG A 49 6.18 -12.63 -1.53
C ARG A 49 6.97 -11.35 -1.75
N TRP A 50 7.12 -10.96 -3.01
CA TRP A 50 7.50 -9.61 -3.36
C TRP A 50 6.24 -8.74 -3.40
N TYR A 51 6.26 -7.56 -2.77
CA TYR A 51 5.13 -6.62 -2.66
C TYR A 51 3.90 -7.12 -1.89
N GLY A 52 4.09 -8.08 -0.99
CA GLY A 52 3.04 -8.47 -0.07
C GLY A 52 2.85 -7.49 1.08
N SER A 53 1.76 -7.63 1.81
CA SER A 53 1.39 -6.78 2.94
C SER A 53 1.09 -7.59 4.19
N ILE A 54 1.32 -6.99 5.36
CA ILE A 54 1.19 -7.66 6.65
C ILE A 54 0.39 -6.81 7.64
N VAL A 55 -0.44 -7.46 8.44
CA VAL A 55 -1.14 -6.87 9.59
C VAL A 55 -0.87 -7.66 10.86
N ARG A 56 -0.83 -6.98 12.02
CA ARG A 56 -0.80 -7.59 13.33
C ARG A 56 -2.22 -7.68 13.87
N THR A 57 -2.63 -8.87 14.35
CA THR A 57 -3.94 -9.07 14.97
C THR A 57 -3.92 -8.68 16.47
N ALA A 58 -5.09 -8.64 17.09
CA ALA A 58 -5.22 -8.34 18.52
C ALA A 58 -4.56 -9.41 19.42
N GLU A 59 -4.43 -10.64 18.92
CA GLU A 59 -3.75 -11.76 19.59
C GLU A 59 -2.24 -11.78 19.37
N ASN A 60 -1.68 -10.71 18.81
CA ASN A 60 -0.27 -10.63 18.43
C ASN A 60 0.18 -11.62 17.35
N HIS A 61 -0.74 -12.16 16.58
CA HIS A 61 -0.40 -12.89 15.36
C HIS A 61 -0.12 -11.93 14.21
N PHE A 62 0.56 -12.39 13.19
CA PHE A 62 0.81 -11.61 11.96
C PHE A 62 0.23 -12.34 10.77
N ILE A 63 -0.60 -11.65 9.99
CA ILE A 63 -1.17 -12.20 8.75
C ILE A 63 -0.50 -11.52 7.57
N MET A 64 0.03 -12.32 6.65
CA MET A 64 0.67 -11.90 5.42
C MET A 64 -0.22 -12.23 4.22
N VAL A 65 -0.41 -11.26 3.32
CA VAL A 65 -1.29 -11.36 2.15
C VAL A 65 -0.62 -10.83 0.89
N GLY A 66 -1.06 -11.30 -0.27
CA GLY A 66 -0.59 -10.84 -1.57
C GLY A 66 0.89 -11.13 -1.83
N GLY A 67 1.43 -10.46 -2.82
CA GLY A 67 2.78 -10.64 -3.28
C GLY A 67 2.91 -11.66 -4.41
N ILE A 68 4.07 -11.66 -5.04
CA ILE A 68 4.37 -12.51 -6.19
C ILE A 68 5.80 -13.02 -6.10
N LYS A 69 6.09 -14.17 -6.68
CA LYS A 69 7.46 -14.64 -6.93
C LYS A 69 8.01 -13.95 -8.18
N ILE A 70 9.09 -13.19 -8.01
CA ILE A 70 9.82 -12.63 -9.14
C ILE A 70 10.95 -13.59 -9.52
N LYS A 71 11.13 -13.76 -10.81
CA LYS A 71 12.37 -14.29 -11.39
C LYS A 71 12.96 -13.24 -12.31
N HIS A 72 14.25 -13.04 -12.21
CA HIS A 72 14.97 -12.07 -13.02
C HIS A 72 14.75 -12.39 -14.52
N ASP A 73 14.45 -11.36 -15.31
CA ASP A 73 14.25 -11.44 -16.77
C ASP A 73 13.06 -12.29 -17.25
N GLU A 74 12.16 -12.71 -16.35
CA GLU A 74 10.95 -13.43 -16.73
C GLU A 74 9.69 -12.59 -16.60
N VAL A 75 8.74 -12.79 -17.51
CA VAL A 75 7.42 -12.16 -17.45
C VAL A 75 6.67 -12.65 -16.21
N LEU A 76 6.00 -11.75 -15.50
CA LEU A 76 5.13 -12.10 -14.38
C LEU A 76 3.94 -12.94 -14.88
N THR A 77 3.70 -14.07 -14.24
CA THR A 77 2.63 -15.00 -14.59
C THR A 77 1.74 -15.31 -13.38
N GLN A 78 0.49 -15.69 -13.64
CA GLN A 78 -0.52 -15.92 -12.61
C GLN A 78 -0.14 -17.00 -11.60
N ASP A 79 0.55 -18.04 -12.02
CA ASP A 79 1.00 -19.16 -11.17
C ASP A 79 2.05 -18.75 -10.13
N ARG A 80 2.64 -17.57 -10.26
CA ARG A 80 3.63 -17.04 -9.32
C ARG A 80 3.02 -16.15 -8.22
N VAL A 81 1.74 -15.83 -8.35
CA VAL A 81 1.08 -14.96 -7.38
C VAL A 81 0.72 -15.72 -6.11
N SER A 82 1.05 -15.12 -4.96
CA SER A 82 0.78 -15.70 -3.65
C SER A 82 -0.60 -15.24 -3.14
N HIS A 83 -1.65 -15.86 -3.66
CA HIS A 83 -3.05 -15.53 -3.39
C HIS A 83 -3.66 -16.23 -2.17
N ILE A 84 -2.87 -17.05 -1.45
CA ILE A 84 -3.29 -17.71 -0.21
C ILE A 84 -2.58 -17.02 0.96
N PRO A 85 -3.30 -16.42 1.90
CA PRO A 85 -2.71 -15.80 3.10
C PRO A 85 -2.02 -16.80 4.02
N GLU A 86 -1.10 -16.27 4.84
CA GLU A 86 -0.39 -17.02 5.87
C GLU A 86 -0.48 -16.28 7.21
N ILE A 87 -0.59 -17.02 8.31
CA ILE A 87 -0.59 -16.48 9.66
C ILE A 87 0.61 -16.99 10.47
N LEU A 88 1.36 -16.07 11.06
CA LEU A 88 2.41 -16.39 12.03
C LEU A 88 1.81 -16.48 13.41
N THR A 89 1.97 -17.64 14.06
CA THR A 89 1.50 -17.91 15.42
C THR A 89 2.62 -18.48 16.26
N SER A 90 2.53 -18.32 17.59
CA SER A 90 3.38 -19.04 18.52
C SER A 90 2.82 -20.44 18.75
N ASN A 91 3.70 -21.42 18.76
CA ASN A 91 3.40 -22.80 19.17
C ASN A 91 3.43 -22.90 20.71
N GLU A 92 3.00 -24.04 21.25
CA GLU A 92 3.00 -24.31 22.71
C GLU A 92 4.41 -24.26 23.33
N ASP A 93 5.43 -24.62 22.56
CA ASP A 93 6.84 -24.53 22.96
C ASP A 93 7.47 -23.14 22.81
N GLY A 94 6.66 -22.13 22.44
CA GLY A 94 7.10 -20.75 22.20
C GLY A 94 7.78 -20.52 20.84
N THR A 95 7.94 -21.53 20.01
CA THR A 95 8.46 -21.35 18.66
C THR A 95 7.42 -20.72 17.74
N LEU A 96 7.89 -19.95 16.74
CA LEU A 96 7.02 -19.33 15.73
C LEU A 96 6.84 -20.25 14.53
N SER A 97 5.64 -20.29 13.97
CA SER A 97 5.36 -21.01 12.72
C SER A 97 4.36 -20.27 11.83
N TRP A 98 4.59 -20.32 10.52
CA TRP A 98 3.65 -19.86 9.53
C TRP A 98 2.66 -20.97 9.18
N LYS A 99 1.38 -20.67 9.29
CA LYS A 99 0.28 -21.56 8.90
C LYS A 99 -0.44 -20.98 7.69
N ILE A 100 -0.73 -21.83 6.71
CA ILE A 100 -1.47 -21.45 5.49
C ILE A 100 -2.95 -21.31 5.84
N LEU A 101 -3.57 -20.20 5.46
CA LEU A 101 -4.98 -19.91 5.64
C LEU A 101 -5.76 -20.29 4.37
N LYS A 102 -6.01 -21.59 4.16
CA LYS A 102 -6.70 -22.09 2.95
C LYS A 102 -8.09 -21.51 2.75
N GLU A 103 -8.83 -21.26 3.83
CA GLU A 103 -10.17 -20.65 3.75
C GLU A 103 -10.16 -19.19 3.31
N ALA A 104 -8.98 -18.56 3.34
CA ALA A 104 -8.73 -17.20 2.87
C ALA A 104 -8.14 -17.14 1.46
N GLU A 105 -8.08 -18.25 0.75
CA GLU A 105 -7.62 -18.28 -0.65
C GLU A 105 -8.55 -17.44 -1.53
N SER A 106 -7.98 -16.48 -2.27
CA SER A 106 -8.73 -15.69 -3.23
C SER A 106 -7.86 -15.17 -4.36
N LEU A 107 -8.07 -15.74 -5.52
CA LEU A 107 -7.43 -15.24 -6.73
C LEU A 107 -7.95 -13.85 -7.12
N GLU A 108 -9.24 -13.61 -6.97
CA GLU A 108 -9.89 -12.34 -7.32
C GLU A 108 -9.37 -11.16 -6.48
N LEU A 109 -9.17 -11.37 -5.16
CA LEU A 109 -8.90 -10.29 -4.22
C LEU A 109 -7.40 -10.11 -3.92
N LEU A 110 -6.63 -11.17 -4.07
CA LEU A 110 -5.21 -11.20 -3.67
C LEU A 110 -4.28 -11.66 -4.79
N GLY A 111 -4.80 -12.00 -5.96
CA GLY A 111 -4.01 -12.67 -6.97
C GLY A 111 -4.25 -12.26 -8.41
N ALA A 112 -5.31 -11.53 -8.72
CA ALA A 112 -5.60 -11.17 -10.09
C ALA A 112 -4.50 -10.27 -10.69
N MET A 113 -4.10 -10.60 -11.93
CA MET A 113 -3.02 -9.90 -12.63
C MET A 113 -3.48 -8.65 -13.35
N GLU A 114 -4.77 -8.56 -13.70
CA GLU A 114 -5.33 -7.49 -14.52
C GLU A 114 -5.09 -6.09 -13.91
N ASN A 115 -5.32 -5.96 -12.61
CA ASN A 115 -5.13 -4.70 -11.89
C ASN A 115 -4.06 -4.81 -10.79
N GLU A 116 -3.24 -5.85 -10.84
CA GLU A 116 -2.20 -6.11 -9.85
C GLU A 116 -2.73 -6.19 -8.41
N GLU A 117 -3.89 -6.85 -8.19
CA GLU A 117 -4.52 -6.99 -6.87
C GLU A 117 -3.59 -7.64 -5.83
N TRP A 118 -2.59 -8.39 -6.27
CA TRP A 118 -1.54 -8.98 -5.44
C TRP A 118 -0.53 -7.94 -4.90
N SER A 119 -0.45 -6.76 -5.54
CA SER A 119 0.60 -5.76 -5.30
C SER A 119 0.18 -4.78 -4.22
N TYR A 120 0.95 -4.71 -3.14
CA TYR A 120 0.74 -3.77 -2.03
C TYR A 120 -0.70 -3.67 -1.51
N PRO A 121 -1.43 -4.75 -1.24
CA PRO A 121 -2.75 -4.63 -0.62
C PRO A 121 -2.68 -3.73 0.61
N LYS A 122 -3.54 -2.73 0.75
CA LYS A 122 -3.60 -1.96 1.99
C LYS A 122 -4.32 -2.81 3.03
N PHE A 123 -3.69 -3.00 4.20
CA PHE A 123 -4.12 -4.03 5.13
C PHE A 123 -4.14 -3.51 6.56
N PHE A 124 -5.32 -3.54 7.18
CA PHE A 124 -5.62 -2.95 8.48
C PHE A 124 -6.34 -3.95 9.38
N LEU A 125 -6.33 -3.70 10.68
CA LEU A 125 -7.15 -4.41 11.65
C LEU A 125 -8.31 -3.51 12.07
N SER A 126 -9.55 -3.99 11.90
CA SER A 126 -10.74 -3.31 12.40
C SER A 126 -10.93 -3.55 13.91
N SER A 127 -11.72 -2.74 14.57
CA SER A 127 -11.96 -2.86 16.00
C SER A 127 -12.81 -4.06 16.40
N ASP A 128 -13.50 -4.69 15.46
CA ASP A 128 -14.20 -5.96 15.65
C ASP A 128 -13.24 -7.18 15.58
N GLY A 129 -11.95 -6.94 15.32
CA GLY A 129 -10.89 -7.93 15.26
C GLY A 129 -10.71 -8.60 13.90
N ASN A 130 -11.47 -8.18 12.88
CA ASN A 130 -11.33 -8.70 11.53
C ASN A 130 -10.25 -7.93 10.76
N PRO A 131 -9.29 -8.62 10.10
CA PRO A 131 -8.42 -7.97 9.14
C PRO A 131 -9.22 -7.46 7.93
N PHE A 132 -9.00 -6.21 7.56
CA PHE A 132 -9.66 -5.54 6.45
C PHE A 132 -8.63 -5.09 5.42
N GLY A 133 -8.91 -5.34 4.14
CA GLY A 133 -7.98 -5.01 3.09
C GLY A 133 -8.58 -4.30 1.89
N ILE A 134 -7.68 -3.67 1.14
CA ILE A 134 -7.98 -2.97 -0.11
C ILE A 134 -6.97 -3.44 -1.15
N SER A 135 -7.45 -4.13 -2.19
CA SER A 135 -6.65 -4.53 -3.34
C SER A 135 -7.16 -3.81 -4.57
N TYR A 136 -6.33 -2.95 -5.17
CA TYR A 136 -6.74 -2.03 -6.21
C TYR A 136 -7.97 -1.20 -5.78
N ASN A 137 -9.17 -1.48 -6.27
CA ASN A 137 -10.42 -0.84 -5.84
C ASN A 137 -11.35 -1.74 -5.02
N LYS A 138 -10.98 -3.00 -4.80
CA LYS A 138 -11.81 -3.99 -4.11
C LYS A 138 -11.59 -3.92 -2.61
N LEU A 139 -12.69 -3.83 -1.85
CA LEU A 139 -12.71 -3.87 -0.39
C LEU A 139 -13.05 -5.29 0.05
N TRP A 140 -12.27 -5.83 0.98
CA TRP A 140 -12.46 -7.18 1.47
C TRP A 140 -12.15 -7.29 2.97
N VAL A 141 -12.74 -8.30 3.60
CA VAL A 141 -12.58 -8.62 5.02
C VAL A 141 -12.21 -10.08 5.19
N MET A 142 -11.39 -10.39 6.17
CA MET A 142 -11.13 -11.75 6.61
C MET A 142 -11.89 -12.02 7.92
N ASP A 143 -12.89 -12.90 7.88
CA ASP A 143 -13.72 -13.26 9.03
C ASP A 143 -12.94 -14.12 10.01
N LYS A 144 -12.47 -13.50 11.09
CA LYS A 144 -11.73 -14.19 12.16
C LYS A 144 -12.52 -15.34 12.79
N LYS A 145 -13.84 -15.20 12.90
CA LYS A 145 -14.70 -16.24 13.51
C LYS A 145 -14.91 -17.43 12.58
N ASN A 146 -14.61 -17.26 11.29
CA ASN A 146 -14.77 -18.29 10.27
C ASN A 146 -13.42 -18.63 9.61
N ASN A 147 -12.41 -18.96 10.42
CA ASN A 147 -11.06 -19.33 9.99
C ASN A 147 -10.42 -18.34 9.00
N TYR A 148 -10.67 -17.04 9.21
CA TYR A 148 -10.20 -15.97 8.33
C TYR A 148 -10.69 -16.07 6.88
N ARG A 149 -11.84 -16.71 6.63
CA ARG A 149 -12.44 -16.73 5.30
C ARG A 149 -12.53 -15.31 4.75
N ILE A 150 -11.99 -15.11 3.54
CA ILE A 150 -12.00 -13.82 2.88
C ILE A 150 -13.30 -13.61 2.10
N SER A 151 -13.83 -12.40 2.16
CA SER A 151 -15.04 -12.00 1.42
C SER A 151 -14.89 -10.59 0.88
N LYS A 152 -15.31 -10.37 -0.36
CA LYS A 152 -15.46 -9.03 -0.93
C LYS A 152 -16.67 -8.36 -0.27
N VAL A 153 -16.47 -7.14 0.22
CA VAL A 153 -17.50 -6.37 0.95
C VAL A 153 -17.84 -5.03 0.29
N GLY A 154 -17.18 -4.70 -0.80
CA GLY A 154 -17.45 -3.48 -1.57
C GLY A 154 -16.39 -3.16 -2.60
N GLU A 155 -16.58 -2.04 -3.26
CA GLU A 155 -15.62 -1.48 -4.21
C GLU A 155 -15.55 0.04 -4.09
N ILE A 156 -14.35 0.60 -4.27
CA ILE A 156 -14.18 2.03 -4.50
C ILE A 156 -14.65 2.32 -5.93
N PRO A 157 -15.64 3.21 -6.15
CA PRO A 157 -16.12 3.53 -7.48
C PRO A 157 -15.00 4.10 -8.34
N LEU A 158 -14.72 3.49 -9.48
CA LEU A 158 -13.77 4.01 -10.44
C LEU A 158 -14.43 5.15 -11.22
N VAL A 159 -13.94 6.36 -11.01
CA VAL A 159 -14.41 7.55 -11.75
C VAL A 159 -13.54 7.70 -12.98
N THR A 160 -14.14 7.49 -14.16
CA THR A 160 -13.50 7.79 -15.43
C THR A 160 -13.89 9.19 -15.87
N GLY A 161 -12.93 10.10 -15.87
CA GLY A 161 -13.09 11.44 -16.41
C GLY A 161 -11.89 11.79 -17.27
N SER A 162 -12.08 12.56 -18.33
CA SER A 162 -10.95 13.10 -19.08
C SER A 162 -10.64 14.51 -18.59
N ILE A 163 -9.40 14.76 -18.18
CA ILE A 163 -8.92 16.13 -18.03
C ILE A 163 -8.15 16.48 -19.29
N SER A 164 -8.58 17.54 -19.98
CA SER A 164 -7.70 18.33 -20.82
C SER A 164 -7.15 19.45 -19.96
N GLY A 165 -5.87 19.49 -19.66
CA GLY A 165 -5.34 20.51 -18.79
C GLY A 165 -3.82 20.49 -18.68
N LYS A 166 -3.32 21.55 -18.06
CA LYS A 166 -1.92 21.70 -17.73
C LYS A 166 -1.63 21.01 -16.42
N ILE A 167 -0.80 19.96 -16.41
CA ILE A 167 -0.21 19.49 -15.16
C ILE A 167 0.95 20.42 -14.84
N ILE A 168 0.84 21.08 -13.69
CA ILE A 168 1.87 22.02 -13.23
C ILE A 168 3.12 21.20 -12.87
N HIS A 169 4.17 21.46 -13.61
CA HIS A 169 5.49 20.94 -13.34
C HIS A 169 6.08 21.66 -12.12
N GLN A 170 6.43 20.94 -11.08
CA GLN A 170 6.89 21.54 -9.83
C GLN A 170 8.43 21.49 -9.64
N ASN A 171 9.18 21.04 -10.64
CA ASN A 171 10.63 20.96 -10.52
C ASN A 171 11.22 22.36 -10.33
N PRO A 172 11.86 22.67 -9.18
CA PRO A 172 12.42 23.99 -8.90
C PRO A 172 13.58 24.36 -9.82
N ASN A 173 14.18 23.38 -10.51
CA ASN A 173 15.32 23.56 -11.39
C ASN A 173 14.91 23.68 -12.89
N ASP A 174 13.62 23.56 -13.21
CA ASP A 174 13.11 23.66 -14.57
C ASP A 174 12.37 24.99 -14.77
N LYS A 175 12.73 25.70 -15.85
CA LYS A 175 12.09 26.96 -16.21
C LYS A 175 10.70 26.78 -16.82
N LYS A 176 10.31 25.54 -17.18
CA LYS A 176 8.99 25.21 -17.69
C LYS A 176 8.11 24.64 -16.58
N ASP A 177 7.29 25.51 -15.99
CA ASP A 177 6.40 25.14 -14.88
C ASP A 177 5.22 24.24 -15.26
N TYR A 178 5.08 23.81 -16.51
CA TYR A 178 3.96 22.97 -16.95
C TYR A 178 4.28 22.14 -18.19
N GLN A 179 3.69 20.96 -18.29
CA GLN A 179 3.52 20.25 -19.57
C GLN A 179 2.03 20.21 -19.92
N GLU A 180 1.73 20.48 -21.17
CA GLU A 180 0.38 20.32 -21.70
C GLU A 180 0.14 18.83 -21.99
N LEU A 181 -0.78 18.22 -21.26
CA LEU A 181 -1.22 16.85 -21.48
C LEU A 181 -2.53 16.88 -22.25
N LYS A 182 -2.53 16.32 -23.43
CA LYS A 182 -3.66 16.45 -24.37
C LYS A 182 -4.93 15.74 -23.91
N THR A 183 -4.81 14.67 -23.12
CA THR A 183 -5.97 13.99 -22.51
C THR A 183 -5.48 13.05 -21.41
N LEU A 184 -5.98 13.21 -20.21
CA LEU A 184 -5.71 12.31 -19.09
C LEU A 184 -7.02 11.82 -18.49
N THR A 185 -7.12 10.54 -18.27
CA THR A 185 -8.24 9.99 -17.52
C THR A 185 -7.90 10.05 -16.02
N ILE A 186 -8.74 10.73 -15.23
CA ILE A 186 -8.59 10.78 -13.79
C ILE A 186 -9.27 9.56 -13.19
N GLY A 187 -8.55 8.85 -12.34
CA GLY A 187 -9.12 7.76 -11.54
C GLY A 187 -9.61 8.20 -10.17
N ALA A 188 -10.36 7.33 -9.51
CA ALA A 188 -10.62 7.41 -8.09
C ALA A 188 -9.37 7.03 -7.28
N PRO A 189 -9.33 7.28 -5.96
CA PRO A 189 -8.28 6.72 -5.10
C PRO A 189 -8.27 5.19 -5.21
N VAL A 190 -7.11 4.60 -5.49
CA VAL A 190 -6.96 3.15 -5.65
C VAL A 190 -5.81 2.59 -4.82
N GLY A 191 -5.91 1.31 -4.44
CA GLY A 191 -5.11 0.70 -3.41
C GLY A 191 -3.61 0.60 -3.70
N ASP A 192 -3.21 0.05 -4.83
CA ASP A 192 -1.80 -0.30 -5.09
C ASP A 192 -0.88 0.93 -5.22
N LYS A 193 -1.32 1.96 -5.92
CA LYS A 193 -0.55 3.18 -6.18
C LYS A 193 -0.97 4.38 -5.31
N GLY A 194 -2.03 4.23 -4.51
CA GLY A 194 -2.50 5.22 -3.54
C GLY A 194 -1.89 5.03 -2.17
N SER A 195 -1.97 6.07 -1.34
CA SER A 195 -1.60 6.01 0.07
C SER A 195 -2.83 5.73 0.93
N ALA A 196 -2.63 5.00 2.04
CA ALA A 196 -3.71 4.73 2.98
C ALA A 196 -3.18 4.75 4.41
N VAL A 197 -3.89 5.43 5.31
CA VAL A 197 -3.58 5.52 6.74
C VAL A 197 -4.85 5.46 7.58
N MET A 198 -4.80 4.84 8.75
CA MET A 198 -5.91 4.81 9.69
C MET A 198 -5.87 6.07 10.57
N ILE A 199 -6.70 7.06 10.25
CA ILE A 199 -6.72 8.38 10.89
C ILE A 199 -7.46 8.42 12.23
N ALA A 200 -8.33 7.48 12.47
CA ALA A 200 -9.05 7.28 13.72
C ALA A 200 -9.46 5.82 13.80
N LYS A 201 -10.02 5.39 14.94
CA LYS A 201 -10.57 4.04 15.11
C LYS A 201 -11.52 3.74 13.94
N ASP A 202 -11.23 2.68 13.20
CA ASP A 202 -12.03 2.20 12.06
C ASP A 202 -12.25 3.20 10.91
N LYS A 203 -11.38 4.21 10.78
CA LYS A 203 -11.44 5.21 9.71
C LYS A 203 -10.15 5.22 8.90
N ILE A 204 -10.19 4.65 7.71
CA ILE A 204 -9.07 4.60 6.79
C ILE A 204 -9.19 5.75 5.80
N LEU A 205 -8.24 6.69 5.84
CA LEU A 205 -8.10 7.72 4.81
C LEU A 205 -7.31 7.12 3.64
N MET A 206 -7.95 7.05 2.48
CA MET A 206 -7.36 6.62 1.23
C MET A 206 -7.13 7.82 0.33
N ILE A 207 -5.92 7.97 -0.22
CA ILE A 207 -5.45 9.20 -0.85
C ILE A 207 -4.78 8.90 -2.19
N GLY A 208 -5.21 9.56 -3.25
CA GLY A 208 -4.57 9.53 -4.55
C GLY A 208 -4.55 8.12 -5.17
N GLY A 209 -3.48 7.83 -5.88
CA GLY A 209 -3.36 6.60 -6.66
C GLY A 209 -3.63 6.81 -8.13
N GLN A 210 -3.43 5.76 -8.90
CA GLN A 210 -3.59 5.77 -10.36
C GLN A 210 -4.18 4.44 -10.81
N GLN A 211 -5.08 4.47 -11.79
CA GLN A 211 -5.57 3.25 -12.42
C GLN A 211 -4.45 2.56 -13.21
N ASN A 212 -4.51 1.23 -13.32
CA ASN A 212 -3.61 0.47 -14.16
C ASN A 212 -3.88 0.73 -15.64
N GLY A 213 -2.83 0.65 -16.43
CA GLY A 213 -2.88 0.95 -17.86
C GLY A 213 -2.17 2.25 -18.22
N GLY A 214 -1.70 2.35 -19.46
CA GLY A 214 -1.00 3.52 -19.95
C GLY A 214 -1.92 4.73 -20.14
N GLY A 215 -1.46 5.92 -19.76
CA GLY A 215 -2.16 7.18 -20.05
C GLY A 215 -3.10 7.69 -18.96
N TYR A 216 -3.17 7.04 -17.79
CA TYR A 216 -3.94 7.56 -16.67
C TYR A 216 -3.16 8.59 -15.86
N ALA A 217 -3.83 9.67 -15.47
CA ALA A 217 -3.32 10.58 -14.46
C ALA A 217 -3.54 10.00 -13.06
N ALA A 218 -2.67 10.38 -12.13
CA ALA A 218 -2.93 10.13 -10.73
C ALA A 218 -4.16 10.91 -10.25
N SER A 219 -4.85 10.39 -9.26
CA SER A 219 -5.97 11.03 -8.60
C SER A 219 -5.47 12.07 -7.58
N ASN A 220 -6.19 13.17 -7.43
CA ASN A 220 -6.06 14.07 -6.28
C ASN A 220 -7.16 13.85 -5.24
N GLN A 221 -8.05 12.89 -5.45
CA GLN A 221 -9.16 12.62 -4.57
C GLN A 221 -8.71 11.95 -3.27
N SER A 222 -9.48 12.19 -2.22
CA SER A 222 -9.39 11.45 -0.97
C SER A 222 -10.77 11.00 -0.50
N ILE A 223 -10.80 9.85 0.15
CA ILE A 223 -11.98 9.25 0.73
C ILE A 223 -11.65 8.72 2.12
N VAL A 224 -12.63 8.65 2.99
CA VAL A 224 -12.55 7.85 4.21
C VAL A 224 -13.39 6.60 4.02
N ILE A 225 -12.78 5.45 4.30
CA ILE A 225 -13.45 4.16 4.37
C ILE A 225 -13.71 3.89 5.85
N ASP A 226 -14.98 3.91 6.23
CA ASP A 226 -15.44 3.59 7.58
C ASP A 226 -15.66 2.09 7.68
N ILE A 227 -14.85 1.41 8.49
CA ILE A 227 -14.89 -0.04 8.72
C ILE A 227 -15.36 -0.39 10.14
N SER A 228 -16.15 0.47 10.79
CA SER A 228 -16.72 0.18 12.12
C SER A 228 -17.64 -1.04 12.10
N ASP A 229 -18.26 -1.32 10.96
CA ASP A 229 -18.78 -2.62 10.57
C ASP A 229 -17.95 -3.10 9.38
N SER A 230 -16.99 -4.01 9.63
CA SER A 230 -16.04 -4.44 8.60
C SER A 230 -16.68 -5.19 7.44
N PHE A 231 -17.89 -5.74 7.62
CA PHE A 231 -18.65 -6.40 6.55
C PHE A 231 -19.52 -5.44 5.73
N ASN A 232 -19.78 -4.22 6.23
CA ASN A 232 -20.57 -3.19 5.56
C ASN A 232 -19.83 -1.83 5.55
N PRO A 233 -18.65 -1.73 4.92
CA PRO A 233 -17.84 -0.53 4.93
C PRO A 233 -18.58 0.62 4.23
N LYS A 234 -18.38 1.85 4.72
CA LYS A 234 -18.97 3.05 4.12
C LYS A 234 -17.87 3.90 3.51
N ILE A 235 -18.06 4.34 2.29
CA ILE A 235 -17.14 5.24 1.59
C ILE A 235 -17.66 6.66 1.72
N ILE A 236 -16.84 7.53 2.29
CA ILE A 236 -17.16 8.94 2.55
C ILE A 236 -16.17 9.79 1.75
N LYS A 237 -16.68 10.57 0.79
CA LYS A 237 -15.87 11.52 0.04
C LYS A 237 -15.33 12.59 0.96
N LYS A 238 -14.06 12.95 0.76
CA LYS A 238 -13.35 14.00 1.48
C LYS A 238 -12.86 15.09 0.53
N GLU A 239 -12.39 16.21 1.07
CA GLU A 239 -11.80 17.27 0.26
C GLU A 239 -10.60 16.74 -0.55
N SER A 240 -10.43 17.24 -1.76
CA SER A 240 -9.40 16.79 -2.67
C SER A 240 -8.07 17.49 -2.41
N MET A 241 -6.96 16.79 -2.58
CA MET A 241 -5.63 17.41 -2.60
C MET A 241 -5.52 18.48 -3.70
N HIS A 242 -4.60 19.41 -3.53
CA HIS A 242 -4.27 20.37 -4.59
C HIS A 242 -3.54 19.68 -5.77
N TYR A 243 -2.78 18.62 -5.50
CA TYR A 243 -1.95 17.94 -6.50
C TYR A 243 -2.29 16.45 -6.59
N PRO A 244 -2.52 15.93 -7.81
CA PRO A 244 -2.71 14.50 -8.00
C PRO A 244 -1.42 13.73 -7.67
N ARG A 245 -1.54 12.57 -7.02
CA ARG A 245 -0.40 11.77 -6.55
C ARG A 245 -0.65 10.28 -6.70
N ALA A 246 0.31 9.61 -7.30
CA ALA A 246 0.53 8.17 -7.16
C ALA A 246 1.91 7.96 -6.51
N PHE A 247 2.09 6.88 -5.76
CA PHE A 247 3.34 6.54 -5.05
C PHE A 247 3.82 7.62 -4.07
N ALA A 248 2.89 8.33 -3.44
CA ALA A 248 3.22 9.27 -2.37
C ALA A 248 3.27 8.55 -1.01
N ASP A 249 4.01 9.13 -0.08
CA ASP A 249 4.08 8.66 1.30
C ASP A 249 3.15 9.48 2.18
N ALA A 250 2.28 8.80 2.93
CA ALA A 250 1.39 9.43 3.90
C ALA A 250 1.77 9.02 5.33
N THR A 251 1.90 10.01 6.21
CA THR A 251 2.31 9.82 7.60
C THR A 251 1.37 10.56 8.54
N ILE A 252 0.88 9.89 9.57
CA ILE A 252 0.06 10.51 10.61
C ILE A 252 0.98 11.31 11.53
N LEU A 253 0.66 12.58 11.73
CA LEU A 253 1.37 13.46 12.64
C LEU A 253 0.85 13.29 14.09
N PRO A 254 1.63 13.68 15.12
CA PRO A 254 1.17 13.64 16.51
C PRO A 254 -0.10 14.48 16.78
N THR A 255 -0.41 15.42 15.90
CA THR A 255 -1.64 16.24 15.94
C THR A 255 -2.89 15.49 15.42
N GLY A 256 -2.73 14.28 14.88
CA GLY A 256 -3.79 13.55 14.20
C GLY A 256 -4.00 13.96 12.73
N ASN A 257 -3.29 14.97 12.25
CA ASN A 257 -3.31 15.37 10.84
C ASN A 257 -2.47 14.38 10.00
N VAL A 258 -2.66 14.39 8.68
CA VAL A 258 -1.92 13.54 7.76
C VAL A 258 -1.02 14.38 6.88
N PHE A 259 0.28 14.14 6.95
CA PHE A 259 1.28 14.70 6.04
C PHE A 259 1.42 13.78 4.85
N ILE A 260 1.34 14.32 3.63
CA ILE A 260 1.62 13.59 2.39
C ILE A 260 2.74 14.25 1.63
N ASN A 261 3.70 13.45 1.16
CA ASN A 261 4.89 13.91 0.48
C ASN A 261 5.18 13.13 -0.79
N GLY A 262 5.76 13.81 -1.76
CA GLY A 262 6.24 13.19 -3.00
C GLY A 262 5.14 12.62 -3.89
N GLY A 263 5.47 11.54 -4.57
CA GLY A 263 4.65 10.93 -5.59
C GLY A 263 4.71 11.64 -6.94
N THR A 264 3.97 11.13 -7.89
CA THR A 264 3.92 11.64 -9.26
C THR A 264 2.49 11.87 -9.73
N ALA A 265 2.29 12.91 -10.54
CA ALA A 265 0.98 13.20 -11.14
C ALA A 265 0.65 12.27 -12.33
N VAL A 266 1.65 11.65 -12.93
CA VAL A 266 1.50 10.66 -14.00
C VAL A 266 2.59 9.62 -13.88
N TYR A 267 2.22 8.35 -13.88
CA TYR A 267 3.16 7.25 -13.96
C TYR A 267 3.13 6.64 -15.36
N ARG A 268 4.27 6.61 -16.01
CA ARG A 268 4.44 6.08 -17.37
C ARG A 268 5.36 4.86 -17.44
N GLY A 269 5.51 4.12 -16.33
CA GLY A 269 6.43 3.00 -16.25
C GLY A 269 7.90 3.36 -15.97
N ALA A 270 8.23 4.65 -15.91
CA ALA A 270 9.55 5.11 -15.52
C ALA A 270 9.53 5.59 -14.05
N TYR A 271 10.26 4.92 -13.20
CA TYR A 271 10.38 5.26 -11.76
C TYR A 271 11.06 6.61 -11.53
N ASP A 272 11.65 7.16 -12.57
CA ASP A 272 12.56 8.29 -12.56
C ASP A 272 12.02 9.54 -13.29
N ASP A 273 10.70 9.59 -13.54
CA ASP A 273 10.11 10.70 -14.26
C ASP A 273 10.12 11.98 -13.40
N THR A 274 11.11 12.85 -13.65
CA THR A 274 11.23 14.16 -12.99
C THR A 274 10.13 15.11 -13.39
N TYR A 275 9.53 14.93 -14.56
CA TYR A 275 8.58 15.89 -15.14
C TYR A 275 7.26 15.92 -14.38
N PHE A 276 6.82 14.82 -13.81
CA PHE A 276 5.54 14.71 -13.13
C PHE A 276 5.64 14.56 -11.61
N SER A 277 6.84 14.63 -11.06
CA SER A 277 7.09 14.51 -9.62
C SER A 277 6.48 15.69 -8.85
N ASN A 278 5.87 15.39 -7.71
CA ASN A 278 5.34 16.40 -6.81
C ASN A 278 6.40 16.82 -5.78
N PHE A 279 6.78 18.09 -5.81
CA PHE A 279 7.73 18.67 -4.87
C PHE A 279 7.05 19.39 -3.68
N THR A 280 5.76 19.67 -3.77
CA THR A 280 5.02 20.37 -2.72
C THR A 280 4.28 19.37 -1.84
N PRO A 281 4.72 19.13 -0.60
CA PRO A 281 3.94 18.33 0.34
C PRO A 281 2.65 19.02 0.71
N GLU A 282 1.70 18.25 1.22
CA GLU A 282 0.42 18.77 1.73
C GLU A 282 0.11 18.18 3.11
N ILE A 283 -0.65 18.89 3.91
CA ILE A 283 -1.20 18.39 5.18
C ILE A 283 -2.71 18.37 5.08
N TYR A 284 -3.28 17.20 5.35
CA TYR A 284 -4.71 17.06 5.57
C TYR A 284 -5.03 17.33 7.03
N GLN A 285 -5.83 18.35 7.28
CA GLN A 285 -6.36 18.66 8.61
C GLN A 285 -7.63 17.84 8.81
N THR A 286 -7.53 16.80 9.61
CA THR A 286 -8.57 15.77 9.76
C THR A 286 -9.87 16.31 10.35
N ASN A 287 -9.78 17.30 11.24
CA ASN A 287 -10.96 17.91 11.88
C ASN A 287 -11.72 18.87 10.95
N ASP A 288 -11.00 19.55 10.07
CA ASP A 288 -11.55 20.62 9.23
C ASP A 288 -11.89 20.12 7.81
N ASP A 289 -11.46 18.91 7.45
CA ASP A 289 -11.60 18.31 6.12
C ASP A 289 -10.97 19.20 5.02
N ILE A 290 -9.77 19.72 5.25
CA ILE A 290 -9.06 20.57 4.29
C ILE A 290 -7.62 20.15 4.07
N TRP A 291 -7.11 20.38 2.85
CA TRP A 291 -5.72 20.21 2.49
C TRP A 291 -4.97 21.56 2.49
N LYS A 292 -3.79 21.60 3.11
CA LYS A 292 -2.90 22.77 3.11
C LYS A 292 -1.58 22.46 2.45
N LYS A 293 -1.16 23.30 1.51
CA LYS A 293 0.16 23.22 0.88
C LYS A 293 1.25 23.59 1.86
N MET A 294 2.36 22.87 1.77
CA MET A 294 3.59 23.15 2.51
C MET A 294 4.63 23.79 1.60
N SER A 295 5.80 24.13 2.15
CA SER A 295 6.94 24.60 1.36
C SER A 295 7.43 23.49 0.42
N LYS A 296 7.85 23.87 -0.78
CA LYS A 296 8.41 22.94 -1.77
C LYS A 296 9.66 22.25 -1.21
N SER A 297 9.75 20.94 -1.47
CA SER A 297 10.99 20.18 -1.26
C SER A 297 12.00 20.49 -2.35
N ASN A 298 13.29 20.47 -1.99
CA ASN A 298 14.38 20.60 -2.97
C ASN A 298 14.64 19.30 -3.75
N PHE A 299 14.14 18.17 -3.26
CA PHE A 299 14.40 16.86 -3.81
C PHE A 299 13.07 16.17 -4.14
N ARG A 300 13.02 15.46 -5.27
CA ARG A 300 11.90 14.58 -5.60
C ARG A 300 11.85 13.39 -4.64
N ARG A 301 10.65 12.93 -4.37
CA ARG A 301 10.33 11.72 -3.63
C ARG A 301 9.27 10.96 -4.41
N ASN A 302 9.67 9.95 -5.16
CA ASN A 302 8.78 9.13 -5.97
C ASN A 302 8.68 7.72 -5.39
N TYR A 303 8.30 6.77 -6.22
CA TYR A 303 8.22 5.36 -5.89
C TYR A 303 9.47 4.87 -5.13
N HIS A 304 9.28 4.05 -4.10
CA HIS A 304 10.27 3.57 -3.14
C HIS A 304 10.84 4.66 -2.19
N SER A 305 10.31 5.87 -2.18
CA SER A 305 10.60 6.80 -1.10
C SER A 305 9.86 6.41 0.19
N THR A 306 10.25 6.98 1.29
CA THR A 306 9.63 6.75 2.61
C THR A 306 9.58 8.05 3.40
N SER A 307 8.50 8.22 4.16
CA SER A 307 8.30 9.34 5.06
C SER A 307 7.97 8.82 6.46
N LEU A 308 8.85 9.13 7.40
CA LEU A 308 8.74 8.70 8.80
C LEU A 308 8.81 9.93 9.72
N LEU A 309 8.19 9.83 10.90
CA LEU A 309 8.34 10.77 12.02
C LEU A 309 9.53 10.38 12.89
#